data_dab38f0ab84294c5d7a84df00325fecf
#
_entry.id   dab38f0ab84294c5d7a84df00325fecf
#
_cell.length_a   1.000
_cell.length_b   1.000
_cell.length_c   1.000
_cell.angle_alpha   90.00
_cell.angle_beta   90.00
_cell.angle_gamma   90.00
#
_symmetry.space_group_name_H-M   'P 1'
#
loop_
_entity.id
_entity.type
_entity.pdbx_description
1 polymer ?
#
loop_
_entity_poly.entity_id
_entity_poly.type
_entity_poly.pdbx_seq_one_letter_code
_entity_poly.pdbx_strand_id
1 'polypeptide(L)'
;EFKVKITSVELGVRTESETIKKFSSLTDLTNYFIEEFMKLEIKIPVYVVIDGIDDILRVKKDTQEILSGLVRAVSSLNQKNFGFNKLKYILVIRDDIIKTINDPDMNKIVQDTGLQLNWYSRKNTKVDNLIQLFNNRLIATNREYIEIVKDYPYSLWERLFPFKIKNMSSWDYFLEYTMYR
;
A
#
# COMPACT_ATOMS: atom_id res chain seq x y z
N GLU A 1 2.02 20.77 26.33
CA GLU A 1 1.75 19.63 27.23
C GLU A 1 0.73 18.73 26.55
N PHE A 2 1.11 17.47 26.32
CA PHE A 2 0.24 16.46 25.72
C PHE A 2 -0.35 15.60 26.84
N LYS A 3 -1.67 15.36 26.79
CA LYS A 3 -2.38 14.52 27.76
C LYS A 3 -2.95 13.31 27.03
N VAL A 4 -2.64 12.12 27.50
CA VAL A 4 -3.19 10.87 26.97
C VAL A 4 -3.96 10.18 28.08
N LYS A 5 -5.23 9.87 27.79
CA LYS A 5 -6.08 9.06 28.66
C LYS A 5 -5.90 7.60 28.26
N ILE A 6 -5.43 6.80 29.20
CA ILE A 6 -5.19 5.38 29.01
C ILE A 6 -6.25 4.63 29.80
N THR A 7 -7.04 3.82 29.07
CA THR A 7 -8.02 2.93 29.68
C THR A 7 -7.48 1.50 29.55
N SER A 8 -7.13 0.85 30.65
CA SER A 8 -6.76 -0.55 30.66
C SER A 8 -7.99 -1.42 30.93
N VAL A 9 -8.25 -2.37 30.05
CA VAL A 9 -9.30 -3.38 30.22
C VAL A 9 -8.61 -4.71 30.45
N GLU A 10 -8.64 -5.23 31.68
CA GLU A 10 -8.21 -6.60 31.95
C GLU A 10 -9.33 -7.58 31.61
N LEU A 11 -9.03 -8.57 30.78
CA LEU A 11 -9.95 -9.66 30.43
C LEU A 11 -10.25 -10.51 31.67
N GLY A 12 -11.43 -10.31 32.25
CA GLY A 12 -11.97 -11.16 33.32
C GLY A 12 -12.46 -10.44 34.57
N VAL A 13 -11.99 -9.24 34.85
CA VAL A 13 -12.49 -8.37 35.92
C VAL A 13 -12.60 -6.95 35.38
N ARG A 14 -13.81 -6.41 35.35
CA ARG A 14 -14.04 -5.01 34.93
C ARG A 14 -13.50 -4.06 35.99
N THR A 15 -12.21 -3.84 36.02
CA THR A 15 -11.59 -2.72 36.71
C THR A 15 -11.14 -1.74 35.61
N GLU A 16 -11.96 -0.75 35.32
CA GLU A 16 -11.55 0.38 34.50
C GLU A 16 -10.68 1.31 35.36
N SER A 17 -9.36 1.22 35.17
CA SER A 17 -8.46 2.22 35.75
C SER A 17 -8.13 3.27 34.69
N GLU A 18 -8.51 4.51 34.92
CA GLU A 18 -8.16 5.63 34.06
C GLU A 18 -6.87 6.29 34.60
N THR A 19 -5.81 6.18 33.85
CA THR A 19 -4.55 6.88 34.15
C THR A 19 -4.31 7.99 33.14
N ILE A 20 -4.16 9.23 33.60
CA ILE A 20 -3.80 10.35 32.76
C ILE A 20 -2.29 10.53 32.80
N LYS A 21 -1.58 10.25 31.71
CA LYS A 21 -0.16 10.57 31.56
C LYS A 21 0.02 11.89 30.86
N LYS A 22 0.92 12.72 31.36
CA LYS A 22 1.29 14.02 30.78
C LYS A 22 2.67 13.89 30.15
N PHE A 23 2.84 14.39 28.95
CA PHE A 23 4.09 14.38 28.22
C PHE A 23 4.53 15.82 27.94
N SER A 24 5.82 16.10 28.12
CA SER A 24 6.40 17.42 27.91
C SER A 24 6.65 17.72 26.43
N SER A 25 6.92 16.69 25.66
CA SER A 25 7.20 16.80 24.22
C SER A 25 6.48 15.73 23.42
N LEU A 26 6.37 15.96 22.10
CA LEU A 26 5.87 14.96 21.16
C LEU A 26 6.81 13.74 21.09
N THR A 27 8.10 13.96 21.26
CA THR A 27 9.11 12.91 21.28
C THR A 27 8.89 11.94 22.47
N ASP A 28 8.62 12.49 23.66
CA ASP A 28 8.36 11.68 24.85
C ASP A 28 7.09 10.84 24.67
N LEU A 29 6.05 11.46 24.10
CA LEU A 29 4.81 10.76 23.75
C LEU A 29 5.05 9.64 22.77
N THR A 30 5.81 9.88 21.71
CA THR A 30 6.14 8.89 20.69
C THR A 30 6.95 7.73 21.27
N ASN A 31 7.97 8.03 22.07
CA ASN A 31 8.79 7.01 22.73
C ASN A 31 7.94 6.14 23.67
N TYR A 32 7.06 6.76 24.45
CA TYR A 32 6.13 6.02 25.30
C TYR A 32 5.24 5.07 24.49
N PHE A 33 4.65 5.51 23.37
CA PHE A 33 3.87 4.62 22.54
C PHE A 33 4.70 3.48 21.96
N ILE A 34 5.92 3.73 21.51
CA ILE A 34 6.81 2.69 21.00
C ILE A 34 7.10 1.66 22.11
N GLU A 35 7.43 2.11 23.32
CA GLU A 35 7.70 1.21 24.45
C GLU A 35 6.47 0.35 24.81
N GLU A 36 5.28 0.92 24.85
CA GLU A 36 4.06 0.17 25.12
C GLU A 36 3.74 -0.83 23.98
N PHE A 37 3.97 -0.42 22.75
CA PHE A 37 3.83 -1.33 21.59
C PHE A 37 4.81 -2.50 21.64
N MET A 38 6.04 -2.27 22.06
CA MET A 38 7.05 -3.33 22.20
C MET A 38 6.70 -4.37 23.29
N LYS A 39 5.84 -4.01 24.23
CA LYS A 39 5.35 -4.93 25.28
C LYS A 39 4.22 -5.85 24.78
N LEU A 40 3.60 -5.51 23.63
CA LEU A 40 2.50 -6.30 23.09
C LEU A 40 3.01 -7.62 22.53
N GLU A 41 2.52 -8.72 23.07
CA GLU A 41 2.80 -10.06 22.56
C GLU A 41 1.83 -10.41 21.43
N ILE A 42 2.24 -10.12 20.19
CA ILE A 42 1.41 -10.36 19.01
C ILE A 42 1.57 -11.83 18.57
N LYS A 43 0.53 -12.63 18.75
CA LYS A 43 0.54 -14.08 18.45
C LYS A 43 0.44 -14.39 16.96
N ILE A 44 -0.30 -13.59 16.21
CA ILE A 44 -0.53 -13.72 14.77
C ILE A 44 0.08 -12.55 14.00
N PRO A 45 0.53 -12.73 12.75
CA PRO A 45 0.98 -11.62 11.92
C PRO A 45 -0.14 -10.58 11.72
N VAL A 46 0.15 -9.32 11.99
CA VAL A 46 -0.76 -8.18 11.80
C VAL A 46 -0.17 -7.24 10.77
N TYR A 47 -0.96 -6.88 9.77
CA TYR A 47 -0.60 -5.90 8.76
C TYR A 47 -1.48 -4.66 8.91
N VAL A 48 -0.86 -3.52 9.14
CA VAL A 48 -1.55 -2.22 9.17
C VAL A 48 -1.38 -1.56 7.81
N VAL A 49 -2.46 -1.50 7.04
CA VAL A 49 -2.45 -0.88 5.70
C VAL A 49 -2.95 0.55 5.82
N ILE A 50 -2.12 1.49 5.37
CA ILE A 50 -2.41 2.93 5.33
C ILE A 50 -2.62 3.30 3.86
N ASP A 51 -3.84 3.58 3.49
CA ASP A 51 -4.27 3.91 2.12
C ASP A 51 -5.04 5.24 2.07
N GLY A 52 -5.26 5.80 0.88
CA GLY A 52 -6.05 7.01 0.70
C GLY A 52 -5.35 8.32 1.08
N ILE A 53 -4.02 8.33 1.14
CA ILE A 53 -3.22 9.52 1.48
C ILE A 53 -3.34 10.61 0.42
N ASP A 54 -3.66 10.24 -0.81
CA ASP A 54 -3.83 11.12 -1.97
C ASP A 54 -4.82 12.26 -1.70
N ASP A 55 -5.88 11.97 -0.98
CA ASP A 55 -6.93 12.96 -0.67
C ASP A 55 -6.45 14.01 0.33
N ILE A 56 -5.59 13.63 1.27
CA ILE A 56 -4.97 14.55 2.24
C ILE A 56 -4.05 15.54 1.51
N LEU A 57 -3.36 15.05 0.48
CA LEU A 57 -2.38 15.84 -0.28
C LEU A 57 -3.01 16.93 -1.16
N ARG A 58 -4.29 16.78 -1.54
CA ARG A 58 -5.00 17.78 -2.36
C ARG A 58 -5.38 19.04 -1.59
N VAL A 59 -5.40 18.98 -0.25
CA VAL A 59 -6.01 20.03 0.59
C VAL A 59 -4.99 20.94 1.27
N LYS A 60 -3.71 20.56 1.42
CA LYS A 60 -2.72 21.30 2.24
C LYS A 60 -1.47 21.70 1.46
N LYS A 61 -0.91 22.90 1.77
CA LYS A 61 0.31 23.43 1.13
C LYS A 61 1.61 22.72 1.54
N ASP A 62 1.68 22.14 2.74
CA ASP A 62 2.90 21.51 3.30
C ASP A 62 2.90 19.99 3.17
N THR A 63 2.25 19.48 2.13
CA THR A 63 1.98 18.06 1.93
C THR A 63 3.22 17.23 1.68
N GLN A 64 4.25 17.78 1.06
CA GLN A 64 5.48 17.05 0.75
C GLN A 64 6.26 16.68 2.02
N GLU A 65 6.36 17.59 3.00
CA GLU A 65 7.03 17.35 4.27
C GLU A 65 6.29 16.30 5.11
N ILE A 66 4.96 16.41 5.15
CA ILE A 66 4.12 15.43 5.87
C ILE A 66 4.27 14.04 5.25
N LEU A 67 4.27 13.94 3.93
CA LEU A 67 4.39 12.66 3.22
C LEU A 67 5.80 12.07 3.40
N SER A 68 6.85 12.87 3.26
CA SER A 68 8.22 12.45 3.55
C SER A 68 8.35 11.95 4.98
N GLY A 69 7.82 12.69 5.95
CA GLY A 69 7.78 12.28 7.36
C GLY A 69 7.04 10.96 7.57
N LEU A 70 5.91 10.75 6.91
CA LEU A 70 5.13 9.51 7.01
C LEU A 70 5.87 8.31 6.44
N VAL A 71 6.48 8.44 5.25
CA VAL A 71 7.27 7.38 4.63
C VAL A 71 8.45 6.99 5.51
N ARG A 72 9.18 7.99 6.06
CA ARG A 72 10.28 7.76 7.00
C ARG A 72 9.81 7.09 8.29
N ALA A 73 8.68 7.51 8.84
CA ALA A 73 8.09 6.92 10.04
C ALA A 73 7.74 5.45 9.83
N VAL A 74 7.05 5.12 8.74
CA VAL A 74 6.68 3.74 8.39
C VAL A 74 7.92 2.87 8.18
N SER A 75 8.92 3.38 7.45
CA SER A 75 10.20 2.67 7.26
C SER A 75 10.89 2.40 8.61
N SER A 76 11.01 3.41 9.48
CA SER A 76 11.61 3.28 10.80
C SER A 76 10.85 2.31 11.71
N LEU A 77 9.52 2.35 11.71
CA LEU A 77 8.69 1.43 12.50
C LEU A 77 8.88 -0.01 12.04
N ASN A 78 8.90 -0.25 10.73
CA ASN A 78 9.14 -1.58 10.19
C ASN A 78 10.54 -2.10 10.51
N GLN A 79 11.56 -1.24 10.50
CA GLN A 79 12.94 -1.63 10.86
C GLN A 79 13.05 -1.98 12.34
N LYS A 80 12.45 -1.21 13.23
CA LYS A 80 12.47 -1.46 14.68
C LYS A 80 11.68 -2.71 15.08
N ASN A 81 10.60 -3.01 14.36
CA ASN A 81 9.75 -4.17 14.64
C ASN A 81 10.25 -5.47 13.98
N PHE A 82 11.33 -5.41 13.20
CA PHE A 82 11.86 -6.57 12.51
C PHE A 82 12.50 -7.55 13.51
N GLY A 83 11.79 -8.61 13.81
CA GLY A 83 12.26 -9.73 14.66
C GLY A 83 11.52 -9.93 15.98
N PHE A 84 10.83 -8.94 16.53
CA PHE A 84 10.12 -9.06 17.80
C PHE A 84 8.60 -9.06 17.67
N ASN A 85 8.05 -8.32 16.72
CA ASN A 85 6.61 -8.19 16.56
C ASN A 85 6.19 -8.63 15.15
N LYS A 86 5.19 -9.50 15.10
CA LYS A 86 4.50 -9.90 13.87
C LYS A 86 3.64 -8.76 13.30
N LEU A 87 4.06 -7.51 13.50
CA LEU A 87 3.38 -6.30 13.06
C LEU A 87 4.17 -5.65 11.92
N LYS A 88 3.49 -5.40 10.81
CA LYS A 88 4.07 -4.72 9.66
C LYS A 88 3.15 -3.62 9.17
N TYR A 89 3.72 -2.46 8.91
CA TYR A 89 3.02 -1.32 8.31
C TYR A 89 3.22 -1.33 6.79
N ILE A 90 2.14 -1.17 6.05
CA ILE A 90 2.13 -1.08 4.59
C ILE A 90 1.52 0.26 4.22
N LEU A 91 2.31 1.11 3.57
CA LEU A 91 1.87 2.40 3.09
C LEU A 91 1.63 2.30 1.59
N VAL A 92 0.39 2.57 1.18
CA VAL A 92 0.00 2.57 -0.24
C VAL A 92 0.05 4.01 -0.75
N ILE A 93 0.93 4.26 -1.72
CA ILE A 93 1.14 5.59 -2.30
C ILE A 93 1.21 5.47 -3.82
N ARG A 94 0.66 6.43 -4.52
CA ARG A 94 0.77 6.54 -5.98
C ARG A 94 2.20 6.95 -6.38
N ASP A 95 2.68 6.37 -7.46
CA ASP A 95 4.04 6.59 -7.98
C ASP A 95 4.28 8.06 -8.41
N ASP A 96 3.27 8.71 -8.98
CA ASP A 96 3.34 10.13 -9.34
C ASP A 96 3.51 11.05 -8.12
N ILE A 97 2.90 10.71 -7.00
CA ILE A 97 3.01 11.45 -5.73
C ILE A 97 4.41 11.27 -5.12
N ILE A 98 4.90 10.02 -5.05
CA ILE A 98 6.26 9.75 -4.54
C ILE A 98 7.32 10.54 -5.30
N LYS A 99 7.19 10.64 -6.62
CA LYS A 99 8.12 11.39 -7.48
C LYS A 99 8.11 12.90 -7.24
N THR A 100 7.08 13.45 -6.61
CA THR A 100 7.03 14.88 -6.26
C THR A 100 7.75 15.20 -4.96
N ILE A 101 8.11 14.20 -4.16
CA ILE A 101 8.79 14.40 -2.88
C ILE A 101 10.25 14.79 -3.14
N ASN A 102 10.60 16.02 -2.77
CA ASN A 102 11.96 16.52 -2.87
C ASN A 102 12.78 16.16 -1.61
N ASP A 103 13.03 14.87 -1.41
CA ASP A 103 13.79 14.34 -0.28
C ASP A 103 14.89 13.40 -0.82
N PRO A 104 16.18 13.71 -0.57
CA PRO A 104 17.30 12.94 -1.11
C PRO A 104 17.28 11.45 -0.69
N ASP A 105 16.78 11.14 0.50
CA ASP A 105 16.75 9.77 1.01
C ASP A 105 15.53 8.98 0.52
N MET A 106 14.55 9.65 -0.08
CA MET A 106 13.30 9.00 -0.49
C MET A 106 13.53 7.88 -1.49
N ASN A 107 14.38 8.12 -2.50
CA ASN A 107 14.71 7.11 -3.50
C ASN A 107 15.32 5.86 -2.88
N LYS A 108 16.19 6.03 -1.89
CA LYS A 108 16.81 4.92 -1.17
C LYS A 108 15.77 4.13 -0.38
N ILE A 109 14.92 4.82 0.38
CA ILE A 109 13.84 4.17 1.16
C ILE A 109 12.93 3.35 0.23
N VAL A 110 12.52 3.94 -0.90
CA VAL A 110 11.66 3.26 -1.88
C VAL A 110 12.36 2.05 -2.52
N GLN A 111 13.65 2.15 -2.84
CA GLN A 111 14.41 1.03 -3.38
C GLN A 111 14.58 -0.12 -2.37
N ASP A 112 14.85 0.22 -1.11
CA ASP A 112 15.14 -0.77 -0.06
C ASP A 112 13.88 -1.45 0.49
N THR A 113 12.75 -0.73 0.55
CA THR A 113 11.55 -1.20 1.26
C THR A 113 10.27 -1.15 0.41
N GLY A 114 10.29 -0.48 -0.74
CA GLY A 114 9.13 -0.31 -1.60
C GLY A 114 8.91 -1.51 -2.52
N LEU A 115 7.65 -1.78 -2.80
CA LEU A 115 7.19 -2.69 -3.84
C LEU A 115 6.41 -1.91 -4.87
N GLN A 116 6.96 -1.75 -6.07
CA GLN A 116 6.26 -1.09 -7.15
C GLN A 116 5.30 -2.07 -7.84
N LEU A 117 4.01 -1.79 -7.76
CA LEU A 117 2.97 -2.55 -8.45
C LEU A 117 2.77 -1.96 -9.85
N ASN A 118 3.32 -2.62 -10.85
CA ASN A 118 3.12 -2.27 -12.25
C ASN A 118 2.02 -3.14 -12.85
N TRP A 119 0.91 -2.53 -13.20
CA TRP A 119 -0.18 -3.20 -13.91
C TRP A 119 0.17 -3.46 -15.39
N TYR A 120 1.03 -2.61 -15.93
CA TYR A 120 1.47 -2.66 -17.32
C TYR A 120 2.99 -2.67 -17.40
N SER A 121 3.57 -3.61 -18.13
CA SER A 121 4.99 -3.67 -18.42
C SER A 121 5.23 -3.61 -19.94
N ARG A 122 5.82 -2.52 -20.41
CA ARG A 122 6.30 -2.42 -21.81
C ARG A 122 7.55 -3.25 -22.09
N LYS A 123 8.22 -3.73 -21.03
CA LYS A 123 9.52 -4.42 -21.18
C LYS A 123 9.41 -5.90 -20.83
N ASN A 124 9.42 -6.75 -21.87
CA ASN A 124 9.85 -8.16 -21.83
C ASN A 124 9.21 -9.13 -20.82
N THR A 125 8.11 -8.84 -20.20
CA THR A 125 7.34 -9.87 -19.54
C THR A 125 6.40 -10.52 -20.55
N LYS A 126 6.48 -11.83 -20.67
CA LYS A 126 5.67 -12.61 -21.64
C LYS A 126 4.15 -12.44 -21.47
N VAL A 127 3.72 -11.89 -20.34
CA VAL A 127 2.31 -11.67 -20.02
C VAL A 127 2.15 -10.39 -19.22
N ASP A 128 1.26 -9.54 -19.66
CA ASP A 128 0.87 -8.31 -18.99
C ASP A 128 -0.01 -8.65 -17.76
N ASN A 129 0.30 -8.08 -16.60
CA ASN A 129 -0.48 -8.30 -15.36
C ASN A 129 -1.95 -7.89 -15.52
N LEU A 130 -2.22 -6.90 -16.36
CA LEU A 130 -3.57 -6.43 -16.59
C LEU A 130 -4.40 -7.44 -17.39
N ILE A 131 -3.80 -8.10 -18.40
CA ILE A 131 -4.52 -9.15 -19.16
C ILE A 131 -4.79 -10.36 -18.25
N GLN A 132 -3.89 -10.67 -17.30
CA GLN A 132 -4.15 -11.70 -16.30
C GLN A 132 -5.33 -11.34 -15.41
N LEU A 133 -5.39 -10.08 -14.91
CA LEU A 133 -6.50 -9.60 -14.12
C LEU A 133 -7.83 -9.68 -14.88
N PHE A 134 -7.82 -9.26 -16.16
CA PHE A 134 -8.97 -9.36 -17.05
C PHE A 134 -9.44 -10.81 -17.20
N ASN A 135 -8.52 -11.71 -17.53
CA ASN A 135 -8.81 -13.14 -17.67
C ASN A 135 -9.37 -13.74 -16.38
N ASN A 136 -8.74 -13.48 -15.23
CA ASN A 136 -9.18 -14.01 -13.94
C ASN A 136 -10.61 -13.55 -13.59
N ARG A 137 -10.97 -12.31 -13.90
CA ARG A 137 -12.34 -11.82 -13.70
C ARG A 137 -13.35 -12.51 -14.58
N LEU A 138 -13.03 -12.74 -15.84
CA LEU A 138 -13.92 -13.43 -16.76
C LEU A 138 -14.02 -14.92 -16.44
N ILE A 139 -12.93 -15.57 -16.07
CA ILE A 139 -12.92 -16.98 -15.61
C ILE A 139 -13.78 -17.16 -14.34
N ALA A 140 -13.78 -16.17 -13.46
CA ALA A 140 -14.63 -16.21 -12.26
C ALA A 140 -16.15 -16.20 -12.59
N THR A 141 -16.52 -15.61 -13.75
CA THR A 141 -17.91 -15.63 -14.23
C THR A 141 -18.25 -16.88 -15.04
N ASN A 142 -17.31 -17.38 -15.86
CA ASN A 142 -17.47 -18.61 -16.62
C ASN A 142 -16.16 -19.40 -16.69
N ARG A 143 -16.13 -20.58 -16.08
CA ARG A 143 -14.95 -21.44 -16.02
C ARG A 143 -14.51 -22.01 -17.36
N GLU A 144 -15.37 -22.07 -18.36
CA GLU A 144 -15.00 -22.51 -19.73
C GLU A 144 -13.91 -21.63 -20.35
N TYR A 145 -13.77 -20.38 -19.89
CA TYR A 145 -12.73 -19.46 -20.36
C TYR A 145 -11.31 -19.88 -20.00
N ILE A 146 -11.15 -20.81 -19.03
CA ILE A 146 -9.83 -21.34 -18.67
C ILE A 146 -9.16 -21.99 -19.88
N GLU A 147 -9.89 -22.81 -20.64
CA GLU A 147 -9.34 -23.51 -21.81
C GLU A 147 -8.94 -22.53 -22.94
N ILE A 148 -9.63 -21.40 -23.04
CA ILE A 148 -9.34 -20.39 -24.08
C ILE A 148 -8.03 -19.65 -23.79
N VAL A 149 -7.71 -19.35 -22.54
CA VAL A 149 -6.52 -18.57 -22.15
C VAL A 149 -5.28 -19.43 -21.88
N LYS A 150 -5.43 -20.77 -21.87
CA LYS A 150 -4.38 -21.70 -21.49
C LYS A 150 -3.12 -21.59 -22.34
N ASP A 151 -3.28 -21.47 -23.65
CA ASP A 151 -2.15 -21.43 -24.59
C ASP A 151 -1.66 -20.02 -24.89
N TYR A 152 -2.58 -19.04 -24.86
CA TYR A 152 -2.27 -17.65 -25.16
C TYR A 152 -3.12 -16.68 -24.34
N PRO A 153 -2.49 -15.87 -23.47
CA PRO A 153 -3.21 -15.01 -22.51
C PRO A 153 -4.14 -13.99 -23.15
N TYR A 154 -3.89 -13.56 -24.38
CA TYR A 154 -4.73 -12.59 -25.08
C TYR A 154 -5.88 -13.22 -25.88
N SER A 155 -5.97 -14.55 -25.98
CA SER A 155 -6.99 -15.27 -26.76
C SER A 155 -8.41 -14.85 -26.41
N LEU A 156 -8.69 -14.65 -25.10
CA LEU A 156 -10.01 -14.23 -24.64
C LEU A 156 -10.33 -12.78 -25.02
N TRP A 157 -9.34 -11.90 -24.95
CA TRP A 157 -9.46 -10.52 -25.41
C TRP A 157 -9.76 -10.46 -26.91
N GLU A 158 -8.97 -11.16 -27.73
CA GLU A 158 -9.12 -11.20 -29.20
C GLU A 158 -10.46 -11.81 -29.63
N ARG A 159 -11.04 -12.68 -28.81
CA ARG A 159 -12.37 -13.24 -29.06
C ARG A 159 -13.49 -12.25 -28.77
N LEU A 160 -13.33 -11.36 -27.79
CA LEU A 160 -14.35 -10.42 -27.33
C LEU A 160 -14.27 -9.06 -28.00
N PHE A 161 -13.10 -8.66 -28.50
CA PHE A 161 -12.84 -7.34 -29.06
C PHE A 161 -12.27 -7.43 -30.48
N PRO A 162 -12.48 -6.40 -31.31
CA PRO A 162 -11.90 -6.36 -32.66
C PRO A 162 -10.37 -6.38 -32.60
N PHE A 163 -9.72 -7.00 -33.54
CA PHE A 163 -8.27 -7.14 -33.58
C PHE A 163 -7.56 -5.76 -33.62
N LYS A 164 -8.12 -4.80 -34.36
CA LYS A 164 -7.56 -3.44 -34.47
C LYS A 164 -8.62 -2.35 -34.30
N ILE A 165 -8.21 -1.26 -33.68
CA ILE A 165 -8.95 0.00 -33.54
C ILE A 165 -7.99 1.12 -33.96
N LYS A 166 -8.36 1.97 -34.93
CA LYS A 166 -7.53 3.10 -35.39
C LYS A 166 -6.05 2.73 -35.65
N ASN A 167 -5.83 1.66 -36.42
CA ASN A 167 -4.49 1.17 -36.80
C ASN A 167 -3.58 0.63 -35.70
N MET A 168 -4.05 0.53 -34.47
CA MET A 168 -3.34 -0.14 -33.36
C MET A 168 -4.12 -1.37 -32.88
N SER A 169 -3.48 -2.25 -32.14
CA SER A 169 -4.20 -3.38 -31.53
C SER A 169 -5.29 -2.86 -30.59
N SER A 170 -6.40 -3.57 -30.47
CA SER A 170 -7.47 -3.15 -29.56
C SER A 170 -7.01 -3.13 -28.10
N TRP A 171 -6.05 -3.99 -27.73
CA TRP A 171 -5.44 -3.98 -26.40
C TRP A 171 -4.61 -2.72 -26.16
N ASP A 172 -3.72 -2.34 -27.08
CA ASP A 172 -2.92 -1.11 -26.96
C ASP A 172 -3.82 0.14 -26.95
N TYR A 173 -4.86 0.14 -27.78
CA TYR A 173 -5.87 1.21 -27.78
C TYR A 173 -6.54 1.33 -26.41
N PHE A 174 -6.95 0.21 -25.82
CA PHE A 174 -7.55 0.19 -24.49
C PHE A 174 -6.56 0.71 -23.42
N LEU A 175 -5.31 0.27 -23.47
CA LEU A 175 -4.26 0.71 -22.54
C LEU A 175 -4.02 2.21 -22.63
N GLU A 176 -3.94 2.76 -23.84
CA GLU A 176 -3.70 4.20 -24.05
C GLU A 176 -4.78 5.06 -23.38
N TYR A 177 -6.04 4.61 -23.41
CA TYR A 177 -7.16 5.37 -22.86
C TYR A 177 -7.47 5.09 -21.38
N THR A 178 -6.95 4.01 -20.81
CA THR A 178 -7.29 3.61 -19.43
C THR A 178 -6.12 3.69 -18.46
N MET A 179 -4.90 3.47 -18.92
CA MET A 179 -3.74 3.23 -18.05
C MET A 179 -2.73 4.37 -17.97
N TYR A 180 -2.79 5.33 -18.87
CA TYR A 180 -1.86 6.46 -18.87
C TYR A 180 -2.36 7.65 -18.04
N ARG A 181 -3.38 7.48 -17.21
CA ARG A 181 -3.90 8.54 -16.35
C ARG A 181 -3.79 8.16 -14.89
#